data_56edeeb85aefd7878ebc46f0d8faa7af
#
_entry.id   56edeeb85aefd7878ebc46f0d8faa7af
#
_cell.length_a   1.000
_cell.length_b   1.000
_cell.length_c   1.000
_cell.angle_alpha   90.00
_cell.angle_beta   90.00
_cell.angle_gamma   90.00
#
_symmetry.space_group_name_H-M   'P 1'
#
loop_
_entity.id
_entity.type
_entity.pdbx_description
1 polymer ?
#
loop_
_entity_poly.entity_id
_entity_poly.type
_entity_poly.pdbx_seq_one_letter_code
_entity_poly.pdbx_strand_id
1 'polypeptide(L)'
;MKFLNRLTPVAMALGALALAGAAHAADTIKIGIPQPMTGPNTQYGDQIQAGALTAIETINAKGGVKGKKLEPILIDDGCEPKQAVPAANRVVNSGAKFAVAHACSGVTVAAVKVYEEEGIVGITPGATSPLVTDTIKPHYFFRTIGRDDQQGPYAANYIAKTLKPQKVAVLHDKQTYGSGVATQVKDALAKQNVNVALFEGINVGDSDYSAIITKLKSAGVDLVYFGGYHPELGLLLRQSREQGLKVQFMGPEGTANQDLVAIAGPAIDGLLVTLPADFTKLPGNESIVKAFKDAKRDPDGAFQMPAYAAVQILADSINAVGEDPAKVADYMHKTTFNTGIGKVEYDAKGDLKNFEFAVYKWDKDGKKTQL
;
A
#
# COMPACT_ATOMS: atom_id res chain seq x y z
N MET A 1 12.98 33.61 -91.96
CA MET A 1 11.71 33.83 -91.23
C MET A 1 11.84 33.14 -89.87
N LYS A 2 12.17 33.88 -88.84
CA LYS A 2 11.35 34.39 -87.72
C LYS A 2 10.48 33.33 -87.09
N PHE A 3 10.85 32.88 -85.86
CA PHE A 3 10.10 33.28 -84.70
C PHE A 3 10.91 32.93 -83.42
N LEU A 4 11.17 33.98 -82.62
CA LEU A 4 11.58 33.90 -81.22
C LEU A 4 10.46 33.23 -80.41
N ASN A 5 10.87 32.41 -79.46
CA ASN A 5 10.04 32.24 -78.27
C ASN A 5 10.90 32.26 -77.03
N ARG A 6 10.61 33.20 -76.21
CA ARG A 6 11.16 33.46 -74.90
C ARG A 6 10.65 32.42 -73.94
N LEU A 7 11.55 31.73 -73.21
CA LEU A 7 11.22 31.02 -72.00
C LEU A 7 11.92 31.72 -70.86
N THR A 8 11.12 32.42 -70.10
CA THR A 8 11.46 32.99 -68.77
C THR A 8 11.73 31.91 -67.76
N PRO A 9 12.74 32.05 -66.91
CA PRO A 9 12.97 31.14 -65.81
C PRO A 9 12.07 31.52 -64.60
N VAL A 10 11.18 30.65 -64.23
CA VAL A 10 10.57 30.70 -62.90
C VAL A 10 11.28 29.64 -62.06
N ALA A 11 12.46 30.04 -61.60
CA ALA A 11 13.15 29.37 -60.51
C ALA A 11 12.86 30.23 -59.29
N MET A 12 11.79 29.90 -58.52
CA MET A 12 11.59 30.50 -57.21
C MET A 12 11.08 29.48 -56.23
N ALA A 13 11.97 29.19 -55.28
CA ALA A 13 11.67 29.08 -53.86
C ALA A 13 10.66 28.01 -53.43
N LEU A 14 11.10 26.80 -53.31
CA LEU A 14 10.59 25.80 -52.35
C LEU A 14 11.69 25.42 -51.36
N GLY A 15 12.25 26.44 -50.75
CA GLY A 15 13.07 26.34 -49.58
C GLY A 15 12.23 26.77 -48.38
N ALA A 16 11.27 25.98 -48.00
CA ALA A 16 10.43 26.32 -46.87
C ALA A 16 10.29 25.10 -45.97
N LEU A 17 10.93 25.20 -44.80
CA LEU A 17 10.47 24.65 -43.53
C LEU A 17 10.18 23.13 -43.50
N ALA A 18 11.21 22.33 -43.64
CA ALA A 18 11.31 21.15 -42.85
C ALA A 18 11.82 21.54 -41.44
N LEU A 19 11.02 22.28 -40.69
CA LEU A 19 11.04 22.24 -39.25
C LEU A 19 10.45 20.87 -38.90
N ALA A 20 11.25 19.82 -39.11
CA ALA A 20 11.11 18.57 -38.37
C ALA A 20 11.21 18.97 -36.91
N GLY A 21 10.06 19.20 -36.29
CA GLY A 21 9.95 19.17 -34.86
C GLY A 21 10.50 17.82 -34.43
N ALA A 22 11.76 17.79 -33.99
CA ALA A 22 12.27 16.73 -33.19
C ALA A 22 11.29 16.71 -32.02
N ALA A 23 10.35 15.76 -32.04
CA ALA A 23 9.61 15.39 -30.87
C ALA A 23 10.69 14.94 -29.88
N HIS A 24 11.19 15.88 -29.10
CA HIS A 24 11.94 15.56 -27.90
C HIS A 24 10.94 14.72 -27.12
N ALA A 25 11.23 13.42 -26.94
CA ALA A 25 10.54 12.63 -25.94
C ALA A 25 10.54 13.50 -24.68
N ALA A 26 9.36 13.92 -24.26
CA ALA A 26 9.25 14.84 -23.14
C ALA A 26 10.03 14.22 -21.99
N ASP A 27 11.03 14.93 -21.49
CA ASP A 27 11.85 14.48 -20.37
C ASP A 27 10.89 14.27 -19.18
N THR A 28 10.67 12.99 -18.80
CA THR A 28 9.72 12.60 -17.77
C THR A 28 10.46 12.16 -16.53
N ILE A 29 9.83 12.30 -15.37
CA ILE A 29 10.31 11.71 -14.11
C ILE A 29 9.58 10.39 -13.93
N LYS A 30 10.28 9.29 -14.06
CA LYS A 30 9.73 7.95 -13.92
C LYS A 30 9.53 7.59 -12.45
N ILE A 31 8.34 7.07 -12.13
CA ILE A 31 7.97 6.55 -10.81
C ILE A 31 7.67 5.06 -10.96
N GLY A 32 8.52 4.22 -10.40
CA GLY A 32 8.26 2.78 -10.33
C GLY A 32 7.07 2.49 -9.40
N ILE A 33 6.15 1.63 -9.84
CA ILE A 33 4.98 1.22 -9.04
C ILE A 33 4.90 -0.31 -9.05
N PRO A 34 5.82 -1.00 -8.36
CA PRO A 34 5.75 -2.45 -8.21
C PRO A 34 4.70 -2.83 -7.17
N GLN A 35 3.68 -3.57 -7.60
CA GLN A 35 2.52 -3.97 -6.81
C GLN A 35 2.01 -5.33 -7.25
N PRO A 36 1.22 -6.05 -6.44
CA PRO A 36 0.56 -7.27 -6.88
C PRO A 36 -0.51 -6.95 -7.94
N MET A 37 -0.23 -7.30 -9.19
CA MET A 37 -1.15 -7.19 -10.32
C MET A 37 -1.73 -8.56 -10.71
N THR A 38 -1.16 -9.63 -10.17
CA THR A 38 -1.61 -11.02 -10.32
C THR A 38 -1.69 -11.71 -8.96
N GLY A 39 -2.39 -12.85 -8.91
CA GLY A 39 -2.55 -13.65 -7.69
C GLY A 39 -3.70 -13.21 -6.79
N PRO A 40 -3.81 -13.78 -5.58
CA PRO A 40 -4.97 -13.57 -4.70
C PRO A 40 -4.99 -12.19 -4.02
N ASN A 41 -3.91 -11.42 -4.10
CA ASN A 41 -3.73 -10.16 -3.40
C ASN A 41 -3.79 -8.92 -4.32
N THR A 42 -4.35 -9.05 -5.54
CA THR A 42 -4.46 -7.96 -6.53
C THR A 42 -5.17 -6.73 -6.02
N GLN A 43 -6.16 -6.88 -5.13
CA GLN A 43 -6.90 -5.77 -4.52
C GLN A 43 -6.00 -4.74 -3.82
N TYR A 44 -4.87 -5.16 -3.24
CA TYR A 44 -3.92 -4.22 -2.64
C TYR A 44 -3.17 -3.42 -3.71
N GLY A 45 -2.79 -4.09 -4.80
CA GLY A 45 -2.19 -3.44 -5.96
C GLY A 45 -3.14 -2.42 -6.59
N ASP A 46 -4.40 -2.79 -6.79
CA ASP A 46 -5.43 -1.91 -7.35
C ASP A 46 -5.63 -0.65 -6.49
N GLN A 47 -5.68 -0.80 -5.16
CA GLN A 47 -5.79 0.33 -4.25
C GLN A 47 -4.60 1.27 -4.35
N ILE A 48 -3.38 0.72 -4.35
CA ILE A 48 -2.15 1.52 -4.43
C ILE A 48 -2.03 2.19 -5.80
N GLN A 49 -2.33 1.48 -6.88
CA GLN A 49 -2.36 2.06 -8.22
C GLN A 49 -3.40 3.17 -8.32
N ALA A 50 -4.61 2.97 -7.79
CA ALA A 50 -5.64 4.01 -7.76
C ALA A 50 -5.12 5.29 -7.09
N GLY A 51 -4.47 5.17 -5.94
CA GLY A 51 -3.88 6.30 -5.23
C GLY A 51 -2.75 6.97 -5.99
N ALA A 52 -1.74 6.20 -6.39
CA ALA A 52 -0.56 6.71 -7.06
C ALA A 52 -0.88 7.34 -8.42
N LEU A 53 -1.71 6.69 -9.26
CA LEU A 53 -2.08 7.22 -10.56
C LEU A 53 -2.93 8.49 -10.44
N THR A 54 -3.86 8.56 -9.47
CA THR A 54 -4.65 9.77 -9.24
C THR A 54 -3.75 10.96 -8.84
N ALA A 55 -2.74 10.73 -8.00
CA ALA A 55 -1.78 11.76 -7.63
C ALA A 55 -0.93 12.20 -8.83
N ILE A 56 -0.39 11.25 -9.60
CA ILE A 56 0.39 11.52 -10.82
C ILE A 56 -0.43 12.35 -11.82
N GLU A 57 -1.66 11.95 -12.10
CA GLU A 57 -2.57 12.66 -13.01
C GLU A 57 -2.86 14.08 -12.50
N THR A 58 -3.13 14.23 -11.20
CA THR A 58 -3.40 15.54 -10.57
C THR A 58 -2.18 16.47 -10.66
N ILE A 59 -0.99 15.97 -10.38
CA ILE A 59 0.26 16.75 -10.46
C ILE A 59 0.56 17.10 -11.91
N ASN A 60 0.41 16.15 -12.82
CA ASN A 60 0.63 16.36 -14.25
C ASN A 60 -0.32 17.38 -14.86
N ALA A 61 -1.58 17.41 -14.42
CA ALA A 61 -2.56 18.42 -14.86
C ALA A 61 -2.15 19.84 -14.44
N LYS A 62 -1.42 19.97 -13.31
CA LYS A 62 -0.89 21.25 -12.81
C LYS A 62 0.48 21.65 -13.41
N GLY A 63 0.98 20.92 -14.41
CA GLY A 63 2.26 21.23 -15.07
C GLY A 63 3.40 20.27 -14.72
N GLY A 64 3.15 19.29 -13.86
CA GLY A 64 4.16 18.30 -13.45
C GLY A 64 5.10 18.83 -12.35
N VAL A 65 6.28 18.23 -12.23
CA VAL A 65 7.33 18.57 -11.27
C VAL A 65 8.49 19.22 -12.01
N LYS A 66 8.83 20.45 -11.66
CA LYS A 66 9.84 21.26 -12.39
C LYS A 66 9.61 21.31 -13.92
N GLY A 67 8.32 21.33 -14.36
CA GLY A 67 7.95 21.33 -15.77
C GLY A 67 8.00 19.97 -16.47
N LYS A 68 8.41 18.90 -15.80
CA LYS A 68 8.41 17.53 -16.32
C LYS A 68 7.17 16.77 -15.84
N LYS A 69 6.63 15.92 -16.69
CA LYS A 69 5.54 15.01 -16.29
C LYS A 69 6.07 13.84 -15.48
N LEU A 70 5.30 13.38 -14.50
CA LEU A 70 5.52 12.10 -13.83
C LEU A 70 5.01 10.98 -14.75
N GLU A 71 5.82 9.95 -14.91
CA GLU A 71 5.53 8.76 -15.73
C GLU A 71 5.47 7.52 -14.86
N PRO A 72 4.29 6.88 -14.70
CA PRO A 72 4.18 5.66 -13.91
C PRO A 72 4.73 4.45 -14.66
N ILE A 73 5.55 3.64 -13.99
CA ILE A 73 6.07 2.38 -14.50
C ILE A 73 5.47 1.25 -13.64
N LEU A 74 4.41 0.64 -14.15
CA LEU A 74 3.71 -0.45 -13.44
C LEU A 74 4.49 -1.75 -13.55
N ILE A 75 4.67 -2.46 -12.43
CA ILE A 75 5.45 -3.69 -12.34
C ILE A 75 4.69 -4.67 -11.43
N ASP A 76 4.46 -5.89 -11.91
CA ASP A 76 3.87 -6.95 -11.09
C ASP A 76 4.92 -7.60 -10.18
N ASP A 77 4.60 -7.70 -8.88
CA ASP A 77 5.38 -8.44 -7.88
C ASP A 77 4.61 -9.63 -7.28
N GLY A 78 3.32 -9.78 -7.64
CA GLY A 78 2.44 -10.87 -7.22
C GLY A 78 2.24 -11.00 -5.71
N CYS A 79 2.72 -10.07 -4.88
CA CYS A 79 2.82 -10.22 -3.42
C CYS A 79 3.71 -11.43 -3.01
N GLU A 80 4.62 -11.85 -3.89
CA GLU A 80 5.44 -13.04 -3.72
C GLU A 80 6.88 -12.66 -3.36
N PRO A 81 7.43 -13.05 -2.18
CA PRO A 81 8.80 -12.70 -1.79
C PRO A 81 9.86 -13.09 -2.82
N LYS A 82 9.65 -14.19 -3.57
CA LYS A 82 10.55 -14.60 -4.66
C LYS A 82 10.59 -13.64 -5.85
N GLN A 83 9.53 -12.80 -6.02
CA GLN A 83 9.46 -11.77 -7.06
C GLN A 83 10.04 -10.41 -6.61
N ALA A 84 10.39 -10.26 -5.34
CA ALA A 84 10.85 -8.99 -4.77
C ALA A 84 12.08 -8.41 -5.51
N VAL A 85 13.16 -9.17 -5.55
CA VAL A 85 14.42 -8.75 -6.24
C VAL A 85 14.21 -8.58 -7.74
N PRO A 86 13.56 -9.52 -8.47
CA PRO A 86 13.20 -9.29 -9.87
C PRO A 86 12.37 -8.02 -10.11
N ALA A 87 11.38 -7.73 -9.27
CA ALA A 87 10.55 -6.54 -9.41
C ALA A 87 11.34 -5.25 -9.13
N ALA A 88 12.16 -5.23 -8.06
CA ALA A 88 13.03 -4.10 -7.76
C ALA A 88 14.03 -3.83 -8.90
N ASN A 89 14.65 -4.87 -9.46
CA ASN A 89 15.54 -4.73 -10.62
C ASN A 89 14.81 -4.20 -11.88
N ARG A 90 13.53 -4.52 -12.06
CA ARG A 90 12.73 -3.90 -13.13
C ARG A 90 12.53 -2.40 -12.91
N VAL A 91 12.36 -1.94 -11.66
CA VAL A 91 12.36 -0.50 -11.34
C VAL A 91 13.68 0.13 -11.75
N VAL A 92 14.82 -0.42 -11.30
CA VAL A 92 16.18 0.05 -11.64
C VAL A 92 16.37 0.12 -13.17
N ASN A 93 16.09 -0.99 -13.86
CA ASN A 93 16.29 -1.11 -15.32
C ASN A 93 15.37 -0.19 -16.13
N SER A 94 14.25 0.26 -15.58
CA SER A 94 13.39 1.27 -16.22
C SER A 94 14.03 2.67 -16.24
N GLY A 95 15.06 2.89 -15.43
CA GLY A 95 15.67 4.19 -15.19
C GLY A 95 14.89 5.05 -14.18
N ALA A 96 13.90 4.49 -13.47
CA ALA A 96 13.21 5.18 -12.38
C ALA A 96 14.16 5.32 -11.18
N LYS A 97 14.21 6.52 -10.62
CA LYS A 97 14.96 6.85 -9.40
C LYS A 97 14.06 6.92 -8.17
N PHE A 98 12.77 6.84 -8.37
CA PHE A 98 11.71 6.98 -7.36
C PHE A 98 10.70 5.87 -7.51
N ALA A 99 10.17 5.36 -6.38
CA ALA A 99 9.19 4.30 -6.40
C ALA A 99 8.12 4.45 -5.32
N VAL A 100 6.87 4.12 -5.66
CA VAL A 100 5.80 3.81 -4.72
C VAL A 100 5.71 2.27 -4.65
N ALA A 101 6.36 1.67 -3.66
CA ALA A 101 6.71 0.24 -3.64
C ALA A 101 6.76 -0.31 -2.22
N HIS A 102 6.34 -1.42 -2.03
CA HIS A 102 5.50 -2.50 -2.48
C HIS A 102 4.28 -2.58 -1.55
N ALA A 103 3.24 -3.40 -1.85
CA ALA A 103 2.13 -3.59 -0.92
C ALA A 103 2.49 -4.52 0.25
N CYS A 104 3.09 -5.65 -0.07
CA CYS A 104 3.26 -6.77 0.85
C CYS A 104 4.60 -6.72 1.59
N SER A 105 4.57 -6.88 2.92
CA SER A 105 5.77 -6.77 3.77
C SER A 105 6.88 -7.77 3.38
N GLY A 106 6.53 -9.02 3.05
CA GLY A 106 7.51 -10.02 2.65
C GLY A 106 8.27 -9.66 1.37
N VAL A 107 7.60 -9.02 0.43
CA VAL A 107 8.20 -8.49 -0.81
C VAL A 107 9.08 -7.29 -0.48
N THR A 108 8.55 -6.33 0.29
CA THR A 108 9.24 -5.09 0.64
C THR A 108 10.55 -5.36 1.37
N VAL A 109 10.53 -6.24 2.39
CA VAL A 109 11.74 -6.60 3.17
C VAL A 109 12.85 -7.15 2.27
N ALA A 110 12.51 -7.93 1.24
CA ALA A 110 13.50 -8.47 0.33
C ALA A 110 13.95 -7.45 -0.75
N ALA A 111 13.06 -6.53 -1.15
CA ALA A 111 13.34 -5.53 -2.20
C ALA A 111 14.13 -4.32 -1.68
N VAL A 112 13.93 -3.93 -0.42
CA VAL A 112 14.50 -2.69 0.13
C VAL A 112 16.02 -2.62 0.04
N LYS A 113 16.71 -3.77 0.09
CA LYS A 113 18.15 -3.84 -0.08
C LYS A 113 18.59 -3.41 -1.48
N VAL A 114 17.86 -3.82 -2.51
CA VAL A 114 18.12 -3.41 -3.90
C VAL A 114 17.95 -1.90 -4.03
N TYR A 115 16.88 -1.34 -3.49
CA TYR A 115 16.64 0.11 -3.53
C TYR A 115 17.73 0.89 -2.80
N GLU A 116 18.19 0.40 -1.65
CA GLU A 116 19.30 1.03 -0.91
C GLU A 116 20.61 1.00 -1.68
N GLU A 117 20.97 -0.15 -2.28
CA GLU A 117 22.21 -0.33 -3.05
C GLU A 117 22.22 0.50 -4.33
N GLU A 118 21.07 0.67 -4.98
CA GLU A 118 20.93 1.38 -6.26
C GLU A 118 20.53 2.86 -6.07
N GLY A 119 20.35 3.32 -4.83
CA GLY A 119 19.97 4.69 -4.51
C GLY A 119 18.59 5.07 -5.05
N ILE A 120 17.63 4.13 -5.01
CA ILE A 120 16.23 4.38 -5.38
C ILE A 120 15.45 4.85 -4.16
N VAL A 121 14.88 6.05 -4.22
CA VAL A 121 13.99 6.52 -3.15
C VAL A 121 12.65 5.82 -3.26
N GLY A 122 12.39 4.91 -2.32
CA GLY A 122 11.15 4.14 -2.25
C GLY A 122 10.25 4.60 -1.10
N ILE A 123 8.94 4.63 -1.34
CA ILE A 123 7.94 4.85 -0.30
C ILE A 123 6.93 3.72 -0.36
N THR A 124 6.80 2.94 0.72
CA THR A 124 5.73 1.93 0.78
C THR A 124 4.47 2.52 1.42
N PRO A 125 3.33 2.40 0.72
CA PRO A 125 2.03 2.76 1.28
C PRO A 125 1.31 1.59 1.94
N GLY A 126 1.88 0.37 1.94
CA GLY A 126 1.20 -0.85 2.36
C GLY A 126 1.99 -1.78 3.28
N ALA A 127 3.32 -1.80 3.18
CA ALA A 127 4.13 -2.72 3.98
C ALA A 127 4.34 -2.18 5.41
N THR A 128 3.70 -2.82 6.37
CA THR A 128 3.64 -2.40 7.78
C THR A 128 4.66 -3.08 8.69
N SER A 129 5.29 -4.18 8.25
CA SER A 129 6.26 -4.93 9.07
C SER A 129 7.43 -4.04 9.51
N PRO A 130 7.80 -4.05 10.80
CA PRO A 130 9.00 -3.38 11.30
C PRO A 130 10.28 -3.80 10.59
N LEU A 131 10.34 -5.04 10.10
CA LEU A 131 11.53 -5.58 9.41
C LEU A 131 11.92 -4.80 8.15
N VAL A 132 11.01 -4.08 7.53
CA VAL A 132 11.28 -3.24 6.34
C VAL A 132 12.37 -2.21 6.62
N THR A 133 12.33 -1.60 7.80
CA THR A 133 13.25 -0.51 8.18
C THR A 133 14.24 -0.90 9.28
N ASP A 134 13.91 -1.89 10.10
CA ASP A 134 14.79 -2.32 11.21
C ASP A 134 15.94 -3.21 10.75
N THR A 135 15.78 -3.98 9.64
CA THR A 135 16.77 -4.96 9.20
C THR A 135 18.07 -4.30 8.70
N ILE A 136 17.94 -3.32 7.81
CA ILE A 136 19.11 -2.65 7.20
C ILE A 136 19.17 -1.14 7.49
N LYS A 137 18.16 -0.57 8.17
CA LYS A 137 18.03 0.87 8.44
C LYS A 137 18.27 1.71 7.17
N PRO A 138 17.44 1.55 6.15
CA PRO A 138 17.68 2.13 4.83
C PRO A 138 17.62 3.66 4.91
N HIS A 139 18.48 4.32 4.13
CA HIS A 139 18.45 5.77 3.95
C HIS A 139 17.45 6.21 2.88
N TYR A 140 17.24 5.36 1.86
CA TYR A 140 16.41 5.67 0.70
C TYR A 140 14.98 5.11 0.78
N PHE A 141 14.59 4.49 1.90
CA PHE A 141 13.27 3.84 1.97
C PHE A 141 12.41 4.38 3.11
N PHE A 142 11.16 4.72 2.76
CA PHE A 142 10.20 5.39 3.63
C PHE A 142 8.85 4.68 3.62
N ARG A 143 7.91 5.11 4.48
CA ARG A 143 6.53 4.62 4.42
C ARG A 143 5.51 5.74 4.65
N THR A 144 4.33 5.55 4.07
CA THR A 144 3.14 6.37 4.32
C THR A 144 2.02 5.58 5.01
N ILE A 145 2.40 4.52 5.70
CA ILE A 145 1.52 3.63 6.49
C ILE A 145 2.16 3.40 7.87
N GLY A 146 1.33 3.12 8.88
CA GLY A 146 1.81 2.79 10.22
C GLY A 146 2.51 1.44 10.29
N ARG A 147 3.19 1.18 11.40
CA ARG A 147 3.93 -0.07 11.65
C ARG A 147 3.10 -1.07 12.44
N ASP A 148 3.38 -2.37 12.28
CA ASP A 148 2.72 -3.45 13.03
C ASP A 148 2.99 -3.37 14.53
N ASP A 149 4.14 -2.83 14.95
CA ASP A 149 4.48 -2.61 16.37
C ASP A 149 3.74 -1.41 17.00
N GLN A 150 2.98 -0.66 16.20
CA GLN A 150 1.96 0.31 16.64
C GLN A 150 0.56 -0.32 16.55
N GLN A 151 0.24 -0.97 15.44
CA GLN A 151 -1.07 -1.57 15.17
C GLN A 151 -1.39 -2.74 16.11
N GLY A 152 -0.43 -3.64 16.33
CA GLY A 152 -0.62 -4.80 17.21
C GLY A 152 -0.98 -4.41 18.65
N PRO A 153 -0.22 -3.52 19.31
CA PRO A 153 -0.60 -2.98 20.62
C PRO A 153 -1.93 -2.22 20.61
N TYR A 154 -2.27 -1.50 19.54
CA TYR A 154 -3.55 -0.82 19.38
C TYR A 154 -4.72 -1.84 19.38
N ALA A 155 -4.62 -2.89 18.55
CA ALA A 155 -5.61 -3.97 18.51
C ALA A 155 -5.72 -4.69 19.86
N ALA A 156 -4.58 -5.03 20.48
CA ALA A 156 -4.54 -5.68 21.78
C ALA A 156 -5.19 -4.84 22.88
N ASN A 157 -4.98 -3.52 22.85
CA ASN A 157 -5.60 -2.61 23.79
C ASN A 157 -7.13 -2.56 23.63
N TYR A 158 -7.62 -2.56 22.38
CA TYR A 158 -9.06 -2.64 22.10
C TYR A 158 -9.65 -3.98 22.57
N ILE A 159 -8.97 -5.10 22.29
CA ILE A 159 -9.36 -6.43 22.76
C ILE A 159 -9.45 -6.45 24.31
N ALA A 160 -8.40 -6.02 25.00
CA ALA A 160 -8.31 -6.10 26.45
C ALA A 160 -9.30 -5.16 27.18
N LYS A 161 -9.47 -3.94 26.68
CA LYS A 161 -10.25 -2.90 27.40
C LYS A 161 -11.70 -2.82 26.97
N THR A 162 -11.99 -3.11 25.69
CA THR A 162 -13.35 -2.97 25.13
C THR A 162 -14.04 -4.31 25.01
N LEU A 163 -13.42 -5.31 24.38
CA LEU A 163 -14.02 -6.62 24.15
C LEU A 163 -13.96 -7.52 25.39
N LYS A 164 -12.88 -7.45 26.17
CA LYS A 164 -12.66 -8.17 27.45
C LYS A 164 -12.91 -9.68 27.36
N PRO A 165 -12.34 -10.38 26.38
CA PRO A 165 -12.53 -11.81 26.23
C PRO A 165 -11.91 -12.56 27.41
N GLN A 166 -12.45 -13.74 27.72
CA GLN A 166 -11.85 -14.63 28.73
C GLN A 166 -10.69 -15.43 28.18
N LYS A 167 -10.79 -15.87 26.90
CA LYS A 167 -9.77 -16.65 26.20
C LYS A 167 -9.63 -16.20 24.76
N VAL A 168 -8.42 -15.86 24.36
CA VAL A 168 -8.09 -15.43 23.01
C VAL A 168 -7.31 -16.51 22.28
N ALA A 169 -7.64 -16.75 21.00
CA ALA A 169 -6.71 -17.37 20.07
C ALA A 169 -6.09 -16.31 19.19
N VAL A 170 -4.80 -16.40 18.94
CA VAL A 170 -4.10 -15.59 17.96
C VAL A 170 -3.59 -16.52 16.86
N LEU A 171 -4.10 -16.38 15.67
CA LEU A 171 -3.72 -17.15 14.49
C LEU A 171 -2.93 -16.30 13.51
N HIS A 172 -2.14 -16.93 12.64
CA HIS A 172 -1.43 -16.23 11.57
C HIS A 172 -1.21 -17.12 10.33
N ASP A 173 -0.94 -16.49 9.19
CA ASP A 173 -0.73 -17.14 7.90
C ASP A 173 0.72 -17.60 7.65
N LYS A 174 1.59 -17.52 8.65
CA LYS A 174 3.03 -17.84 8.61
C LYS A 174 3.87 -16.92 7.70
N GLN A 175 3.26 -15.97 7.01
CA GLN A 175 4.00 -14.99 6.21
C GLN A 175 4.62 -13.89 7.09
N THR A 176 5.58 -13.15 6.52
CA THR A 176 6.31 -12.07 7.23
C THR A 176 5.36 -11.06 7.88
N TYR A 177 4.34 -10.63 7.15
CA TYR A 177 3.33 -9.70 7.65
C TYR A 177 2.47 -10.34 8.73
N GLY A 178 1.72 -11.39 8.38
CA GLY A 178 0.71 -11.95 9.27
C GLY A 178 1.28 -12.54 10.55
N SER A 179 2.44 -13.24 10.49
CA SER A 179 3.11 -13.72 11.69
C SER A 179 3.68 -12.59 12.54
N GLY A 180 4.14 -11.51 11.88
CA GLY A 180 4.67 -10.32 12.54
C GLY A 180 3.60 -9.62 13.37
N VAL A 181 2.51 -9.18 12.74
CA VAL A 181 1.42 -8.47 13.43
C VAL A 181 0.74 -9.33 14.50
N ALA A 182 0.54 -10.63 14.22
CA ALA A 182 0.00 -11.57 15.22
C ALA A 182 0.90 -11.68 16.46
N THR A 183 2.22 -11.71 16.26
CA THR A 183 3.19 -11.71 17.38
C THR A 183 3.09 -10.44 18.21
N GLN A 184 2.98 -9.27 17.55
CA GLN A 184 2.80 -7.98 18.24
C GLN A 184 1.52 -7.97 19.09
N VAL A 185 0.41 -8.49 18.54
CA VAL A 185 -0.85 -8.60 19.30
C VAL A 185 -0.72 -9.56 20.47
N LYS A 186 -0.18 -10.75 20.26
CA LYS A 186 0.02 -11.74 21.34
C LYS A 186 0.86 -11.18 22.47
N ASP A 187 1.99 -10.55 22.16
CA ASP A 187 2.91 -10.01 23.16
C ASP A 187 2.28 -8.80 23.90
N ALA A 188 1.49 -7.98 23.22
CA ALA A 188 0.77 -6.87 23.84
C ALA A 188 -0.40 -7.36 24.72
N LEU A 189 -1.10 -8.42 24.35
CA LEU A 189 -2.13 -9.05 25.17
C LEU A 189 -1.53 -9.66 26.44
N ALA A 190 -0.39 -10.34 26.31
CA ALA A 190 0.33 -10.92 27.45
C ALA A 190 0.72 -9.84 28.47
N LYS A 191 1.21 -8.68 28.02
CA LYS A 191 1.53 -7.53 28.88
C LYS A 191 0.31 -6.96 29.61
N GLN A 192 -0.91 -7.22 29.11
CA GLN A 192 -2.17 -6.80 29.73
C GLN A 192 -2.86 -7.93 30.50
N ASN A 193 -2.17 -9.06 30.73
CA ASN A 193 -2.68 -10.25 31.43
C ASN A 193 -3.93 -10.86 30.75
N VAL A 194 -4.09 -10.71 29.44
CA VAL A 194 -5.13 -11.39 28.68
C VAL A 194 -4.67 -12.81 28.36
N ASN A 195 -5.54 -13.79 28.59
CA ASN A 195 -5.24 -15.20 28.37
C ASN A 195 -5.24 -15.54 26.88
N VAL A 196 -4.05 -15.68 26.30
CA VAL A 196 -3.86 -16.21 24.93
C VAL A 196 -3.75 -17.74 25.02
N ALA A 197 -4.89 -18.41 24.85
CA ALA A 197 -5.01 -19.86 24.98
C ALA A 197 -4.40 -20.65 23.81
N LEU A 198 -4.31 -20.00 22.63
CA LEU A 198 -3.76 -20.61 21.41
C LEU A 198 -2.99 -19.57 20.60
N PHE A 199 -1.77 -19.92 20.16
CA PHE A 199 -1.01 -19.18 19.17
C PHE A 199 -0.53 -20.16 18.09
N GLU A 200 -1.11 -20.08 16.87
CA GLU A 200 -0.85 -21.10 15.85
C GLU A 200 -0.92 -20.51 14.43
N GLY A 201 -0.09 -21.07 13.52
CA GLY A 201 -0.07 -20.69 12.11
C GLY A 201 -0.88 -21.64 11.24
N ILE A 202 -1.67 -21.09 10.33
CA ILE A 202 -2.33 -21.80 9.23
C ILE A 202 -1.48 -21.72 7.96
N ASN A 203 -1.75 -22.58 6.96
CA ASN A 203 -1.05 -22.51 5.70
C ASN A 203 -1.85 -21.63 4.72
N VAL A 204 -1.13 -20.81 4.00
CA VAL A 204 -1.69 -20.03 2.88
C VAL A 204 -2.12 -20.97 1.76
N GLY A 205 -3.28 -20.71 1.17
CA GLY A 205 -3.82 -21.49 0.06
C GLY A 205 -4.50 -22.81 0.45
N ASP A 206 -4.54 -23.18 1.74
CA ASP A 206 -5.35 -24.30 2.18
C ASP A 206 -6.86 -23.99 1.92
N SER A 207 -7.59 -24.97 1.40
CA SER A 207 -9.04 -24.85 1.18
C SER A 207 -9.88 -25.30 2.38
N ASP A 208 -9.28 -25.98 3.36
CA ASP A 208 -9.94 -26.55 4.54
C ASP A 208 -9.20 -26.18 5.82
N TYR A 209 -9.89 -25.47 6.71
CA TYR A 209 -9.43 -25.07 8.03
C TYR A 209 -10.12 -25.81 9.19
N SER A 210 -10.79 -26.93 8.92
CA SER A 210 -11.53 -27.72 9.93
C SER A 210 -10.67 -28.13 11.12
N ALA A 211 -9.41 -28.46 10.90
CA ALA A 211 -8.48 -28.86 11.97
C ALA A 211 -8.25 -27.72 12.98
N ILE A 212 -7.97 -26.51 12.50
CA ILE A 212 -7.75 -25.35 13.40
C ILE A 212 -9.06 -24.94 14.07
N ILE A 213 -10.20 -24.99 13.36
CA ILE A 213 -11.52 -24.69 13.92
C ILE A 213 -11.86 -25.68 15.07
N THR A 214 -11.55 -26.96 14.92
CA THR A 214 -11.70 -27.95 15.98
C THR A 214 -10.85 -27.61 17.20
N LYS A 215 -9.59 -27.18 17.01
CA LYS A 215 -8.73 -26.72 18.11
C LYS A 215 -9.31 -25.49 18.81
N LEU A 216 -9.81 -24.51 18.06
CA LEU A 216 -10.46 -23.30 18.61
C LEU A 216 -11.66 -23.68 19.50
N LYS A 217 -12.52 -24.59 19.03
CA LYS A 217 -13.65 -25.12 19.83
C LYS A 217 -13.18 -25.82 21.10
N SER A 218 -12.19 -26.69 20.99
CA SER A 218 -11.65 -27.45 22.13
C SER A 218 -10.98 -26.55 23.16
N ALA A 219 -10.34 -25.47 22.74
CA ALA A 219 -9.73 -24.47 23.61
C ALA A 219 -10.79 -23.58 24.31
N GLY A 220 -12.01 -23.55 23.81
CA GLY A 220 -13.10 -22.73 24.34
C GLY A 220 -12.81 -21.24 24.28
N VAL A 221 -12.23 -20.78 23.14
CA VAL A 221 -11.93 -19.36 22.93
C VAL A 221 -13.22 -18.60 22.60
N ASP A 222 -13.26 -17.34 22.98
CA ASP A 222 -14.37 -16.41 22.70
C ASP A 222 -13.97 -15.28 21.74
N LEU A 223 -12.64 -15.15 21.48
CA LEU A 223 -12.13 -14.24 20.45
C LEU A 223 -10.99 -14.90 19.67
N VAL A 224 -10.99 -14.69 18.35
CA VAL A 224 -9.89 -15.06 17.45
C VAL A 224 -9.34 -13.79 16.79
N TYR A 225 -8.07 -13.48 17.04
CA TYR A 225 -7.33 -12.54 16.22
C TYR A 225 -6.60 -13.30 15.11
N PHE A 226 -6.75 -12.86 13.86
CA PHE A 226 -6.04 -13.45 12.72
C PHE A 226 -5.11 -12.43 12.08
N GLY A 227 -3.80 -12.68 12.13
CA GLY A 227 -2.80 -11.93 11.39
C GLY A 227 -2.55 -12.56 10.03
N GLY A 228 -2.82 -11.82 8.96
CA GLY A 228 -2.70 -12.32 7.59
C GLY A 228 -3.52 -11.53 6.61
N TYR A 229 -3.84 -12.18 5.49
CA TYR A 229 -4.57 -11.56 4.39
C TYR A 229 -6.01 -12.07 4.31
N HIS A 230 -6.82 -11.38 3.50
CA HIS A 230 -8.25 -11.62 3.38
C HIS A 230 -8.64 -13.01 2.83
N PRO A 231 -7.87 -13.68 1.94
CA PRO A 231 -8.34 -14.97 1.40
C PRO A 231 -8.49 -16.02 2.51
N GLU A 232 -7.48 -16.15 3.36
CA GLU A 232 -7.46 -17.12 4.46
C GLU A 232 -8.50 -16.76 5.53
N LEU A 233 -8.60 -15.47 5.89
CA LEU A 233 -9.59 -15.03 6.88
C LEU A 233 -11.02 -15.28 6.38
N GLY A 234 -11.31 -15.04 5.12
CA GLY A 234 -12.62 -15.25 4.53
C GLY A 234 -13.07 -16.70 4.61
N LEU A 235 -12.17 -17.63 4.27
CA LEU A 235 -12.42 -19.07 4.39
C LEU A 235 -12.57 -19.49 5.86
N LEU A 236 -11.71 -18.99 6.73
CA LEU A 236 -11.74 -19.29 8.17
C LEU A 236 -13.06 -18.82 8.81
N LEU A 237 -13.53 -17.61 8.48
CA LEU A 237 -14.82 -17.07 8.92
C LEU A 237 -15.97 -17.96 8.48
N ARG A 238 -16.05 -18.23 7.17
CA ARG A 238 -17.12 -19.05 6.60
C ARG A 238 -17.18 -20.43 7.24
N GLN A 239 -16.08 -21.17 7.21
CA GLN A 239 -16.01 -22.53 7.75
C GLN A 239 -16.25 -22.56 9.28
N SER A 240 -15.82 -21.52 10.00
CA SER A 240 -16.13 -21.39 11.45
C SER A 240 -17.64 -21.32 11.68
N ARG A 241 -18.37 -20.52 10.93
CA ARG A 241 -19.83 -20.38 11.06
C ARG A 241 -20.56 -21.67 10.63
N GLU A 242 -20.14 -22.27 9.51
CA GLU A 242 -20.66 -23.55 9.02
C GLU A 242 -20.52 -24.67 10.07
N GLN A 243 -19.41 -24.67 10.79
CA GLN A 243 -19.16 -25.63 11.85
C GLN A 243 -19.72 -25.22 13.23
N GLY A 244 -20.49 -24.13 13.30
CA GLY A 244 -21.14 -23.66 14.52
C GLY A 244 -20.24 -22.97 15.54
N LEU A 245 -19.02 -22.56 15.17
CA LEU A 245 -18.14 -21.77 16.02
C LEU A 245 -18.60 -20.30 15.99
N LYS A 246 -19.15 -19.83 17.12
CA LYS A 246 -19.66 -18.47 17.30
C LYS A 246 -18.74 -17.66 18.21
N VAL A 247 -17.64 -17.17 17.67
CA VAL A 247 -16.66 -16.34 18.38
C VAL A 247 -16.50 -14.99 17.67
N GLN A 248 -16.00 -14.00 18.40
CA GLN A 248 -15.60 -12.75 17.79
C GLN A 248 -14.33 -12.94 16.98
N PHE A 249 -14.31 -12.45 15.72
CA PHE A 249 -13.09 -12.37 14.93
C PHE A 249 -12.62 -10.93 14.84
N MET A 250 -11.29 -10.76 14.84
CA MET A 250 -10.62 -9.49 14.60
C MET A 250 -9.38 -9.72 13.73
N GLY A 251 -9.09 -8.77 12.84
CA GLY A 251 -7.90 -8.82 11.99
C GLY A 251 -7.28 -7.43 11.73
N PRO A 252 -6.10 -7.37 11.13
CA PRO A 252 -5.45 -6.13 10.72
C PRO A 252 -5.93 -5.64 9.34
N GLU A 253 -5.34 -4.54 8.83
CA GLU A 253 -5.70 -3.93 7.53
C GLU A 253 -5.57 -4.87 6.33
N GLY A 254 -4.58 -5.80 6.36
CA GLY A 254 -4.42 -6.82 5.32
C GLY A 254 -5.59 -7.80 5.20
N THR A 255 -6.56 -7.76 6.10
CA THR A 255 -7.78 -8.57 6.01
C THR A 255 -8.98 -7.77 5.50
N ALA A 256 -8.87 -6.45 5.36
CA ALA A 256 -10.01 -5.55 5.23
C ALA A 256 -10.23 -5.04 3.81
N ASN A 257 -10.28 -5.91 2.84
CA ASN A 257 -10.66 -5.53 1.48
C ASN A 257 -12.05 -6.08 1.07
N GLN A 258 -12.58 -5.61 -0.06
CA GLN A 258 -13.92 -5.93 -0.51
C GLN A 258 -14.09 -7.39 -0.95
N ASP A 259 -13.01 -8.05 -1.42
CA ASP A 259 -13.06 -9.47 -1.82
C ASP A 259 -13.37 -10.39 -0.64
N LEU A 260 -13.05 -9.96 0.59
CA LEU A 260 -13.43 -10.68 1.81
C LEU A 260 -14.93 -10.94 1.88
N VAL A 261 -15.75 -9.99 1.41
CA VAL A 261 -17.23 -10.13 1.40
C VAL A 261 -17.65 -11.28 0.52
N ALA A 262 -17.04 -11.42 -0.66
CA ALA A 262 -17.35 -12.52 -1.59
C ALA A 262 -16.92 -13.89 -1.04
N ILE A 263 -15.80 -13.95 -0.29
CA ILE A 263 -15.25 -15.21 0.25
C ILE A 263 -16.00 -15.64 1.51
N ALA A 264 -16.20 -14.71 2.45
CA ALA A 264 -16.83 -14.99 3.74
C ALA A 264 -18.36 -15.07 3.66
N GLY A 265 -18.98 -14.36 2.68
CA GLY A 265 -20.43 -14.21 2.61
C GLY A 265 -20.98 -13.61 3.92
N PRO A 266 -22.16 -14.07 4.40
CA PRO A 266 -22.78 -13.56 5.64
C PRO A 266 -21.92 -13.78 6.91
N ALA A 267 -20.89 -14.63 6.85
CA ALA A 267 -20.00 -14.88 7.98
C ALA A 267 -19.10 -13.69 8.35
N ILE A 268 -19.03 -12.67 7.46
CA ILE A 268 -18.32 -11.42 7.72
C ILE A 268 -18.97 -10.56 8.81
N ASP A 269 -20.28 -10.78 9.07
CA ASP A 269 -21.04 -9.98 10.03
C ASP A 269 -20.37 -9.98 11.41
N GLY A 270 -20.11 -8.79 11.92
CA GLY A 270 -19.46 -8.59 13.20
C GLY A 270 -17.92 -8.69 13.19
N LEU A 271 -17.28 -8.98 12.06
CA LEU A 271 -15.82 -8.94 11.97
C LEU A 271 -15.30 -7.55 12.35
N LEU A 272 -14.29 -7.51 13.22
CA LEU A 272 -13.58 -6.29 13.58
C LEU A 272 -12.25 -6.25 12.82
N VAL A 273 -11.86 -5.04 12.40
CA VAL A 273 -10.57 -4.84 11.73
C VAL A 273 -9.93 -3.54 12.21
N THR A 274 -8.60 -3.53 12.33
CA THR A 274 -7.85 -2.30 12.50
C THR A 274 -7.45 -1.76 11.14
N LEU A 275 -7.78 -0.50 10.87
CA LEU A 275 -7.46 0.21 9.64
C LEU A 275 -6.80 1.55 9.96
N PRO A 276 -6.12 2.19 9.00
CA PRO A 276 -5.86 3.61 9.07
C PRO A 276 -7.14 4.40 9.38
N ALA A 277 -6.99 5.56 10.01
CA ALA A 277 -8.08 6.51 10.11
C ALA A 277 -8.63 6.88 8.72
N ASP A 278 -9.89 7.28 8.64
CA ASP A 278 -10.52 7.67 7.38
C ASP A 278 -9.99 9.02 6.89
N PHE A 279 -8.91 8.97 6.14
CA PHE A 279 -8.26 10.16 5.58
C PHE A 279 -9.13 10.92 4.57
N THR A 280 -10.16 10.30 4.00
CA THR A 280 -11.07 10.99 3.06
C THR A 280 -11.86 12.10 3.76
N LYS A 281 -11.99 12.02 5.08
CA LYS A 281 -12.70 12.98 5.91
C LYS A 281 -11.80 14.09 6.50
N LEU A 282 -10.49 14.05 6.26
CA LEU A 282 -9.61 15.10 6.74
C LEU A 282 -9.95 16.44 6.05
N PRO A 283 -10.01 17.54 6.82
CA PRO A 283 -10.21 18.87 6.25
C PRO A 283 -9.14 19.18 5.18
N GLY A 284 -9.56 19.65 4.02
CA GLY A 284 -8.69 19.95 2.89
C GLY A 284 -8.53 18.82 1.88
N ASN A 285 -9.05 17.63 2.14
CA ASN A 285 -8.99 16.49 1.22
C ASN A 285 -10.15 16.44 0.20
N GLU A 286 -11.07 17.40 0.22
CA GLU A 286 -12.22 17.44 -0.71
C GLU A 286 -11.77 17.41 -2.17
N SER A 287 -10.68 18.13 -2.49
CA SER A 287 -10.12 18.17 -3.84
C SER A 287 -9.46 16.85 -4.25
N ILE A 288 -8.84 16.15 -3.31
CA ILE A 288 -8.25 14.83 -3.52
C ILE A 288 -9.35 13.80 -3.75
N VAL A 289 -10.35 13.76 -2.89
CA VAL A 289 -11.54 12.89 -3.03
C VAL A 289 -12.24 13.14 -4.36
N LYS A 290 -12.38 14.43 -4.76
CA LYS A 290 -12.91 14.77 -6.08
C LYS A 290 -12.06 14.21 -7.22
N ALA A 291 -10.74 14.32 -7.14
CA ALA A 291 -9.84 13.80 -8.18
C ALA A 291 -9.98 12.27 -8.36
N PHE A 292 -10.13 11.52 -7.26
CA PHE A 292 -10.43 10.08 -7.33
C PHE A 292 -11.74 9.81 -8.07
N LYS A 293 -12.82 10.54 -7.72
CA LYS A 293 -14.14 10.38 -8.35
C LYS A 293 -14.12 10.74 -9.82
N ASP A 294 -13.46 11.84 -10.20
CA ASP A 294 -13.31 12.27 -11.60
C ASP A 294 -12.57 11.20 -12.43
N ALA A 295 -11.58 10.54 -11.82
CA ALA A 295 -10.86 9.41 -12.42
C ALA A 295 -11.62 8.07 -12.33
N LYS A 296 -12.85 8.05 -11.81
CA LYS A 296 -13.67 6.85 -11.56
C LYS A 296 -12.95 5.81 -10.68
N ARG A 297 -12.21 6.28 -9.69
CA ARG A 297 -11.51 5.48 -8.68
C ARG A 297 -12.15 5.73 -7.31
N ASP A 298 -12.14 4.70 -6.47
CA ASP A 298 -12.62 4.82 -5.10
C ASP A 298 -11.49 5.29 -4.19
N PRO A 299 -11.64 6.35 -3.38
CA PRO A 299 -10.66 6.72 -2.37
C PRO A 299 -10.76 5.93 -1.07
N ASP A 300 -11.85 5.12 -0.89
CA ASP A 300 -12.17 4.44 0.37
C ASP A 300 -11.48 3.08 0.49
N GLY A 301 -10.35 3.04 1.14
CA GLY A 301 -9.60 1.83 1.45
C GLY A 301 -8.35 2.12 2.25
N ALA A 302 -7.63 1.07 2.62
CA ALA A 302 -6.47 1.20 3.49
C ALA A 302 -5.27 1.90 2.82
N PHE A 303 -5.13 1.77 1.48
CA PHE A 303 -3.87 2.08 0.81
C PHE A 303 -3.96 3.20 -0.25
N GLN A 304 -5.16 3.62 -0.67
CA GLN A 304 -5.33 4.65 -1.71
C GLN A 304 -4.76 6.01 -1.26
N MET A 305 -5.19 6.50 -0.10
CA MET A 305 -4.71 7.79 0.41
C MET A 305 -3.23 7.76 0.81
N PRO A 306 -2.69 6.70 1.45
CA PRO A 306 -1.25 6.52 1.64
C PRO A 306 -0.45 6.52 0.34
N ALA A 307 -0.93 5.86 -0.73
CA ALA A 307 -0.26 5.85 -2.04
C ALA A 307 -0.30 7.22 -2.72
N TYR A 308 -1.42 7.92 -2.63
CA TYR A 308 -1.54 9.31 -3.09
C TYR A 308 -0.52 10.21 -2.39
N ALA A 309 -0.43 10.11 -1.05
CA ALA A 309 0.51 10.86 -0.23
C ALA A 309 1.97 10.55 -0.58
N ALA A 310 2.29 9.29 -0.88
CA ALA A 310 3.64 8.90 -1.30
C ALA A 310 4.10 9.67 -2.55
N VAL A 311 3.22 9.78 -3.56
CA VAL A 311 3.52 10.57 -4.77
C VAL A 311 3.61 12.07 -4.47
N GLN A 312 2.74 12.60 -3.60
CA GLN A 312 2.84 14.01 -3.17
C GLN A 312 4.21 14.29 -2.54
N ILE A 313 4.66 13.46 -1.60
CA ILE A 313 5.94 13.60 -0.91
C ILE A 313 7.12 13.56 -1.89
N LEU A 314 7.11 12.60 -2.84
CA LEU A 314 8.14 12.54 -3.88
C LEU A 314 8.14 13.80 -4.74
N ALA A 315 6.97 14.25 -5.19
CA ALA A 315 6.84 15.45 -6.02
C ALA A 315 7.31 16.71 -5.30
N ASP A 316 6.91 16.90 -4.05
CA ASP A 316 7.31 18.05 -3.24
C ASP A 316 8.82 18.06 -2.98
N SER A 317 9.39 16.89 -2.68
CA SER A 317 10.82 16.74 -2.45
C SER A 317 11.64 17.03 -3.72
N ILE A 318 11.22 16.48 -4.86
CA ILE A 318 11.87 16.74 -6.16
C ILE A 318 11.75 18.23 -6.55
N ASN A 319 10.59 18.85 -6.30
CA ASN A 319 10.41 20.29 -6.53
C ASN A 319 11.38 21.14 -5.66
N ALA A 320 11.64 20.72 -4.43
CA ALA A 320 12.52 21.43 -3.52
C ALA A 320 14.00 21.28 -3.90
N VAL A 321 14.48 20.05 -4.13
CA VAL A 321 15.93 19.76 -4.21
C VAL A 321 16.40 19.15 -5.53
N GLY A 322 15.51 18.93 -6.50
CA GLY A 322 15.82 18.32 -7.81
C GLY A 322 15.75 16.80 -7.78
N GLU A 323 16.17 16.15 -8.89
CA GLU A 323 16.00 14.71 -9.15
C GLU A 323 17.15 13.84 -8.62
N ASP A 324 18.01 14.38 -7.78
CA ASP A 324 19.09 13.64 -7.12
C ASP A 324 18.50 12.82 -5.96
N PRO A 325 18.52 11.47 -6.00
CA PRO A 325 17.89 10.65 -4.97
C PRO A 325 18.45 10.88 -3.57
N ALA A 326 19.77 11.10 -3.44
CA ALA A 326 20.38 11.32 -2.14
C ALA A 326 19.89 12.63 -1.51
N LYS A 327 19.79 13.70 -2.31
CA LYS A 327 19.22 14.96 -1.83
C LYS A 327 17.75 14.87 -1.49
N VAL A 328 16.98 14.08 -2.27
CA VAL A 328 15.56 13.83 -2.02
C VAL A 328 15.39 13.06 -0.71
N ALA A 329 16.14 11.98 -0.48
CA ALA A 329 16.11 11.23 0.77
C ALA A 329 16.50 12.10 1.98
N ASP A 330 17.60 12.85 1.86
CA ASP A 330 18.04 13.80 2.90
C ASP A 330 16.97 14.86 3.23
N TYR A 331 16.28 15.35 2.21
CA TYR A 331 15.20 16.33 2.38
C TYR A 331 14.00 15.70 3.09
N MET A 332 13.63 14.48 2.71
CA MET A 332 12.51 13.75 3.31
C MET A 332 12.74 13.49 4.81
N HIS A 333 13.95 13.10 5.21
CA HIS A 333 14.29 12.88 6.62
C HIS A 333 14.16 14.14 7.52
N LYS A 334 14.20 15.33 6.93
CA LYS A 334 14.27 16.61 7.66
C LYS A 334 13.00 17.45 7.52
N THR A 335 12.08 17.06 6.63
CA THR A 335 10.96 17.91 6.25
C THR A 335 9.65 17.37 6.80
N THR A 336 8.78 18.30 7.18
CA THR A 336 7.37 18.02 7.46
C THR A 336 6.55 18.27 6.20
N PHE A 337 5.78 17.28 5.78
CA PHE A 337 4.89 17.36 4.61
C PHE A 337 3.44 17.49 5.05
N ASN A 338 2.64 18.25 4.26
CA ASN A 338 1.19 18.28 4.38
C ASN A 338 0.61 17.50 3.22
N THR A 339 -0.03 16.38 3.51
CA THR A 339 -0.43 15.38 2.50
C THR A 339 -1.88 14.95 2.66
N GLY A 340 -2.35 14.11 1.73
CA GLY A 340 -3.66 13.47 1.82
C GLY A 340 -3.88 12.59 3.06
N ILE A 341 -2.82 12.20 3.76
CA ILE A 341 -2.90 11.50 5.06
C ILE A 341 -2.63 12.43 6.25
N GLY A 342 -2.68 13.74 6.03
CA GLY A 342 -2.37 14.74 7.04
C GLY A 342 -0.88 15.09 7.06
N LYS A 343 -0.40 15.46 8.24
CA LYS A 343 0.98 15.86 8.46
C LYS A 343 1.89 14.64 8.53
N VAL A 344 2.92 14.59 7.69
CA VAL A 344 3.90 13.51 7.64
C VAL A 344 5.28 14.01 8.09
N GLU A 345 5.86 13.32 9.05
CA GLU A 345 7.24 13.48 9.51
C GLU A 345 7.86 12.10 9.65
N TYR A 346 9.10 11.97 9.20
CA TYR A 346 9.84 10.72 9.27
C TYR A 346 10.81 10.68 10.45
N ASP A 347 11.01 9.51 11.03
CA ASP A 347 12.11 9.24 11.94
C ASP A 347 13.42 8.97 11.16
N ALA A 348 14.49 8.64 11.88
CA ALA A 348 15.79 8.36 11.28
C ALA A 348 15.83 7.11 10.39
N LYS A 349 14.79 6.25 10.47
CA LYS A 349 14.67 5.01 9.66
C LYS A 349 13.74 5.15 8.46
N GLY A 350 13.10 6.33 8.28
CA GLY A 350 12.09 6.53 7.25
C GLY A 350 10.68 6.08 7.66
N ASP A 351 10.46 5.76 8.94
CA ASP A 351 9.13 5.44 9.47
C ASP A 351 8.36 6.70 9.86
N LEU A 352 7.03 6.63 9.80
CA LEU A 352 6.18 7.72 10.28
C LEU A 352 6.32 7.89 11.80
N LYS A 353 6.56 9.12 12.26
CA LYS A 353 6.59 9.43 13.69
C LYS A 353 5.23 9.27 14.35
N ASN A 354 4.17 9.59 13.61
CA ASN A 354 2.80 9.48 14.09
C ASN A 354 1.94 8.82 13.01
N PHE A 355 1.10 7.88 13.42
CA PHE A 355 0.10 7.26 12.56
C PHE A 355 -1.09 6.82 13.43
N GLU A 356 -2.30 7.05 12.94
CA GLU A 356 -3.51 6.73 13.67
C GLU A 356 -4.21 5.51 13.06
N PHE A 357 -4.51 4.54 13.92
CA PHE A 357 -5.37 3.41 13.60
C PHE A 357 -6.74 3.60 14.23
N ALA A 358 -7.75 3.03 13.59
CA ALA A 358 -9.11 2.95 14.10
C ALA A 358 -9.63 1.52 13.99
N VAL A 359 -10.62 1.18 14.82
CA VAL A 359 -11.33 -0.10 14.71
C VAL A 359 -12.58 0.11 13.88
N TYR A 360 -12.79 -0.78 12.93
CA TYR A 360 -13.99 -0.83 12.10
C TYR A 360 -14.69 -2.16 12.29
N LYS A 361 -16.02 -2.12 12.16
CA LYS A 361 -16.87 -3.30 12.19
C LYS A 361 -17.52 -3.49 10.83
N TRP A 362 -17.46 -4.71 10.32
CA TRP A 362 -18.20 -5.13 9.14
C TRP A 362 -19.63 -5.54 9.50
N ASP A 363 -20.59 -5.19 8.67
CA ASP A 363 -21.92 -5.75 8.70
C ASP A 363 -22.09 -6.86 7.65
N LYS A 364 -23.26 -7.53 7.70
CA LYS A 364 -23.60 -8.63 6.79
C LYS A 364 -23.65 -8.24 5.30
N ASP A 365 -23.80 -6.95 5.00
CA ASP A 365 -23.91 -6.41 3.65
C ASP A 365 -22.54 -5.92 3.11
N GLY A 366 -21.46 -6.16 3.88
CA GLY A 366 -20.10 -5.81 3.50
C GLY A 366 -19.76 -4.32 3.64
N LYS A 367 -20.48 -3.60 4.51
CA LYS A 367 -20.18 -2.22 4.84
C LYS A 367 -19.36 -2.16 6.13
N LYS A 368 -18.35 -1.31 6.12
CA LYS A 368 -17.52 -1.01 7.29
C LYS A 368 -18.02 0.24 8.01
N THR A 369 -18.07 0.20 9.33
CA THR A 369 -18.37 1.37 10.18
C THR A 369 -17.27 1.51 11.22
N GLN A 370 -16.70 2.70 11.34
CA GLN A 370 -15.73 3.02 12.39
C GLN A 370 -16.42 3.06 13.75
N LEU A 371 -15.80 2.48 14.78
CA LEU A 371 -16.34 2.38 16.14
C LEU A 371 -15.80 3.49 17.05
#